data_559a1c182f44f24a15802c3da1440937
#
_entry.id   559a1c182f44f24a15802c3da1440937
#
_cell.length_a   1.000
_cell.length_b   1.000
_cell.length_c   1.000
_cell.angle_alpha   90.00
_cell.angle_beta   90.00
_cell.angle_gamma   90.00
#
_symmetry.space_group_name_H-M   'P 1'
#
loop_
_entity.id
_entity.type
_entity.pdbx_description
1 polymer ?
#
loop_
_entity_poly.entity_id
_entity_poly.type
_entity_poly.pdbx_seq_one_letter_code
_entity_poly.pdbx_strand_id
1 'polypeptide(L)'
;MKKLTINEIAEKAGVSKTTVSFYLNGKTNKMSEDTKHRIQHIIDETGYEPSAAARAMKAKSSGLIGVILGDASEPYSARALKGIEDAASAQEYQVMIGNSGLAFQHEKDYVKRMLKLGAEGFIIQSTYRFGMLASDLEKKKKPIVYLDARPYDFKGRYVKGNNYDCVYQVITECIKKGYDDFLMISDGEADISTGFENTQGYKDALQDAWREGGTRYLQEGIKSAEVFEMLKQVVDLSKKTLIYVASPGLLQAVYQAVRNYPDYKSLFPETLGLIGFDDQGWTRMTTPAISAIITPAYEVGVRAMEELIDLLDGRRVEGEVVFKNIVKWRETTL
;
A
#
# COMPACT_ATOMS: atom_id res chain seq x y z
N MET A 1 -25.35 29.38 -4.55
CA MET A 1 -26.40 29.48 -3.53
C MET A 1 -25.74 29.41 -2.15
N LYS A 2 -26.15 30.27 -1.21
CA LYS A 2 -25.66 30.24 0.18
C LYS A 2 -26.21 28.98 0.86
N LYS A 3 -25.35 28.09 1.39
CA LYS A 3 -25.82 26.91 2.14
C LYS A 3 -26.55 27.37 3.40
N LEU A 4 -27.79 26.93 3.57
CA LEU A 4 -28.55 27.22 4.78
C LEU A 4 -27.90 26.59 6.03
N THR A 5 -28.04 27.28 7.16
CA THR A 5 -27.55 26.79 8.45
C THR A 5 -28.67 26.10 9.22
N ILE A 6 -28.34 25.28 10.21
CA ILE A 6 -29.35 24.64 11.08
C ILE A 6 -30.21 25.67 11.81
N ASN A 7 -29.70 26.89 12.04
CA ASN A 7 -30.48 27.97 12.63
C ASN A 7 -31.57 28.47 11.69
N GLU A 8 -31.25 28.65 10.40
CA GLU A 8 -32.21 29.06 9.36
C GLU A 8 -33.30 28.00 9.11
N ILE A 9 -32.94 26.70 9.20
CA ILE A 9 -33.91 25.60 9.16
C ILE A 9 -34.83 25.63 10.38
N ALA A 10 -34.30 25.85 11.57
CA ALA A 10 -35.07 25.95 12.83
C ALA A 10 -36.07 27.11 12.77
N GLU A 11 -35.62 28.27 12.28
CA GLU A 11 -36.48 29.45 12.07
C GLU A 11 -37.60 29.20 11.09
N LYS A 12 -37.30 28.61 9.91
CA LYS A 12 -38.32 28.28 8.90
C LYS A 12 -39.32 27.24 9.40
N ALA A 13 -38.87 26.26 10.20
CA ALA A 13 -39.76 25.24 10.79
C ALA A 13 -40.54 25.72 12.04
N GLY A 14 -40.24 26.90 12.55
CA GLY A 14 -40.87 27.44 13.76
C GLY A 14 -40.55 26.62 15.01
N VAL A 15 -39.30 26.09 15.11
CA VAL A 15 -38.83 25.23 16.21
C VAL A 15 -37.45 25.66 16.71
N SER A 16 -37.05 25.11 17.85
CA SER A 16 -35.68 25.36 18.33
C SER A 16 -34.60 24.62 17.48
N LYS A 17 -33.39 25.19 17.46
CA LYS A 17 -32.21 24.50 16.88
C LYS A 17 -32.04 23.09 17.47
N THR A 18 -32.32 22.92 18.76
CA THR A 18 -32.24 21.63 19.45
C THR A 18 -33.25 20.64 18.89
N THR A 19 -34.45 21.08 18.55
CA THR A 19 -35.53 20.27 17.98
C THR A 19 -35.10 19.77 16.59
N VAL A 20 -34.62 20.64 15.70
CA VAL A 20 -34.08 20.24 14.40
C VAL A 20 -32.92 19.26 14.55
N SER A 21 -32.02 19.52 15.52
CA SER A 21 -30.91 18.61 15.80
C SER A 21 -31.37 17.22 16.28
N PHE A 22 -32.42 17.12 17.09
CA PHE A 22 -33.00 15.84 17.49
C PHE A 22 -33.61 15.11 16.32
N TYR A 23 -34.32 15.82 15.44
CA TYR A 23 -34.89 15.26 14.23
C TYR A 23 -33.80 14.64 13.33
N LEU A 24 -32.74 15.40 13.01
CA LEU A 24 -31.62 14.97 12.17
C LEU A 24 -30.82 13.79 12.74
N ASN A 25 -30.91 13.56 14.05
CA ASN A 25 -30.23 12.44 14.73
C ASN A 25 -31.19 11.28 15.09
N GLY A 26 -32.38 11.24 14.51
CA GLY A 26 -33.38 10.17 14.75
C GLY A 26 -33.97 10.14 16.17
N LYS A 27 -33.67 11.14 17.02
CA LYS A 27 -34.20 11.23 18.39
C LYS A 27 -35.57 11.87 18.40
N THR A 28 -36.51 11.25 17.72
CA THR A 28 -37.85 11.81 17.47
C THR A 28 -38.93 11.40 18.49
N ASN A 29 -38.60 10.56 19.49
CA ASN A 29 -39.52 9.96 20.46
C ASN A 29 -40.34 11.00 21.30
N LYS A 30 -39.84 12.22 21.39
CA LYS A 30 -40.53 13.33 22.14
C LYS A 30 -41.03 14.43 21.21
N MET A 31 -41.18 14.15 19.92
CA MET A 31 -41.56 15.11 18.89
C MET A 31 -42.91 14.74 18.31
N SER A 32 -43.84 15.71 18.18
CA SER A 32 -45.12 15.46 17.52
C SER A 32 -44.95 15.16 16.03
N GLU A 33 -45.86 14.39 15.44
CA GLU A 33 -45.82 14.08 14.00
C GLU A 33 -45.88 15.35 13.15
N ASP A 34 -46.69 16.33 13.53
CA ASP A 34 -46.78 17.64 12.87
C ASP A 34 -45.42 18.35 12.83
N THR A 35 -44.68 18.32 13.93
CA THR A 35 -43.32 18.90 14.00
C THR A 35 -42.34 18.14 13.11
N LYS A 36 -42.41 16.80 13.06
CA LYS A 36 -41.58 15.99 12.17
C LYS A 36 -41.86 16.33 10.70
N HIS A 37 -43.13 16.37 10.31
CA HIS A 37 -43.54 16.72 8.96
C HIS A 37 -43.07 18.11 8.53
N ARG A 38 -43.18 19.12 9.40
CA ARG A 38 -42.71 20.49 9.10
C ARG A 38 -41.21 20.53 8.87
N ILE A 39 -40.43 19.89 9.74
CA ILE A 39 -38.97 19.85 9.60
C ILE A 39 -38.59 19.11 8.31
N GLN A 40 -39.23 17.94 8.02
CA GLN A 40 -38.93 17.17 6.81
C GLN A 40 -39.25 17.99 5.55
N HIS A 41 -40.41 18.62 5.50
CA HIS A 41 -40.82 19.44 4.35
C HIS A 41 -39.79 20.55 4.05
N ILE A 42 -39.29 21.25 5.10
CA ILE A 42 -38.32 22.32 4.90
C ILE A 42 -36.97 21.76 4.46
N ILE A 43 -36.57 20.60 4.97
CA ILE A 43 -35.32 19.92 4.53
C ILE A 43 -35.45 19.54 3.07
N ASP A 44 -36.57 18.95 2.65
CA ASP A 44 -36.79 18.51 1.27
C ASP A 44 -36.86 19.71 0.30
N GLU A 45 -37.57 20.79 0.70
CA GLU A 45 -37.69 22.02 -0.09
C GLU A 45 -36.32 22.74 -0.25
N THR A 46 -35.49 22.72 0.78
CA THR A 46 -34.24 23.49 0.81
C THR A 46 -33.02 22.69 0.39
N GLY A 47 -33.13 21.37 0.30
CA GLY A 47 -31.98 20.46 0.10
C GLY A 47 -30.98 20.58 1.23
N TYR A 48 -31.42 20.89 2.44
CA TYR A 48 -30.52 21.08 3.59
C TYR A 48 -29.87 19.78 4.02
N GLU A 49 -28.56 19.74 3.94
CA GLU A 49 -27.76 18.71 4.53
C GLU A 49 -26.92 19.28 5.69
N PRO A 50 -26.92 18.63 6.87
CA PRO A 50 -26.02 19.02 7.96
C PRO A 50 -24.58 19.00 7.47
N SER A 51 -23.81 20.07 7.72
CA SER A 51 -22.40 20.09 7.35
C SER A 51 -21.64 18.97 8.06
N ALA A 52 -20.70 18.31 7.35
CA ALA A 52 -19.83 17.29 7.92
C ALA A 52 -19.09 17.81 9.16
N ALA A 53 -18.65 19.08 9.15
CA ALA A 53 -18.04 19.75 10.29
C ALA A 53 -18.98 19.86 11.49
N ALA A 54 -20.29 20.15 11.27
CA ALA A 54 -21.27 20.22 12.36
C ALA A 54 -21.60 18.83 12.94
N ARG A 55 -21.53 17.79 12.11
CA ARG A 55 -21.65 16.39 12.55
C ARG A 55 -20.43 15.95 13.34
N ALA A 56 -19.23 16.22 12.85
CA ALA A 56 -17.95 15.91 13.51
C ALA A 56 -17.80 16.64 14.86
N MET A 57 -18.29 17.89 15.00
CA MET A 57 -18.27 18.60 16.27
C MET A 57 -19.19 17.98 17.36
N LYS A 58 -20.19 17.23 16.97
CA LYS A 58 -21.08 16.51 17.90
C LYS A 58 -20.70 15.04 18.10
N ALA A 59 -20.24 14.37 17.05
CA ALA A 59 -19.59 13.08 17.16
C ALA A 59 -18.21 13.34 17.71
N LYS A 60 -17.76 12.59 18.73
CA LYS A 60 -16.36 12.63 19.22
C LYS A 60 -15.35 12.16 18.15
N SER A 61 -15.80 11.81 16.97
CA SER A 61 -15.07 11.24 15.83
C SER A 61 -15.45 11.98 14.54
N SER A 62 -14.47 12.26 13.69
CA SER A 62 -14.68 12.79 12.33
C SER A 62 -15.05 11.71 11.33
N GLY A 63 -14.72 10.45 11.63
CA GLY A 63 -14.80 9.33 10.72
C GLY A 63 -13.78 9.40 9.58
N LEU A 64 -12.70 10.19 9.70
CA LEU A 64 -11.74 10.39 8.61
C LEU A 64 -10.39 9.75 8.92
N ILE A 65 -9.89 8.93 8.00
CA ILE A 65 -8.56 8.30 8.07
C ILE A 65 -7.68 8.81 6.93
N GLY A 66 -6.44 9.15 7.24
CA GLY A 66 -5.44 9.49 6.24
C GLY A 66 -4.69 8.24 5.77
N VAL A 67 -4.64 8.02 4.45
CA VAL A 67 -3.80 6.98 3.82
C VAL A 67 -2.80 7.65 2.90
N ILE A 68 -1.51 7.47 3.16
CA ILE A 68 -0.43 8.03 2.34
C ILE A 68 0.32 6.87 1.71
N LEU A 69 0.26 6.79 0.39
CA LEU A 69 0.94 5.78 -0.43
C LEU A 69 2.19 6.36 -1.07
N GLY A 70 3.17 5.51 -1.32
CA GLY A 70 4.36 5.87 -2.08
C GLY A 70 4.01 6.19 -3.53
N ASP A 71 3.44 5.23 -4.22
CA ASP A 71 2.83 5.40 -5.53
C ASP A 71 1.51 4.62 -5.62
N ALA A 72 0.40 5.35 -5.77
CA ALA A 72 -0.94 4.78 -5.87
C ALA A 72 -1.19 4.06 -7.23
N SER A 73 -0.35 4.27 -8.23
CA SER A 73 -0.42 3.57 -9.52
C SER A 73 0.18 2.15 -9.46
N GLU A 74 1.02 1.89 -8.45
CA GLU A 74 1.59 0.57 -8.23
C GLU A 74 0.52 -0.45 -7.86
N PRO A 75 0.53 -1.65 -8.46
CA PRO A 75 -0.49 -2.68 -8.25
C PRO A 75 -0.65 -3.11 -6.80
N TYR A 76 0.48 -3.21 -6.08
CA TYR A 76 0.49 -3.51 -4.66
C TYR A 76 -0.27 -2.43 -3.88
N SER A 77 0.09 -1.16 -4.07
CA SER A 77 -0.54 -0.01 -3.40
C SER A 77 -2.04 0.08 -3.70
N ALA A 78 -2.44 -0.13 -4.96
CA ALA A 78 -3.83 -0.13 -5.36
C ALA A 78 -4.66 -1.24 -4.69
N ARG A 79 -4.10 -2.46 -4.58
CA ARG A 79 -4.77 -3.59 -3.90
C ARG A 79 -4.82 -3.41 -2.39
N ALA A 80 -3.74 -2.93 -1.77
CA ALA A 80 -3.71 -2.62 -0.35
C ALA A 80 -4.73 -1.53 -0.01
N LEU A 81 -4.81 -0.47 -0.83
CA LEU A 81 -5.81 0.58 -0.69
C LEU A 81 -7.24 0.02 -0.76
N LYS A 82 -7.51 -0.91 -1.68
CA LYS A 82 -8.83 -1.56 -1.76
C LYS A 82 -9.17 -2.29 -0.46
N GLY A 83 -8.22 -3.01 0.13
CA GLY A 83 -8.41 -3.68 1.42
C GLY A 83 -8.66 -2.67 2.57
N ILE A 84 -7.90 -1.57 2.58
CA ILE A 84 -8.08 -0.48 3.55
C ILE A 84 -9.49 0.14 3.43
N GLU A 85 -9.93 0.45 2.20
CA GLU A 85 -11.25 1.06 1.97
C GLU A 85 -12.39 0.15 2.38
N ASP A 86 -12.32 -1.16 2.06
CA ASP A 86 -13.36 -2.12 2.43
C ASP A 86 -13.47 -2.25 3.96
N ALA A 87 -12.35 -2.36 4.65
CA ALA A 87 -12.31 -2.43 6.11
C ALA A 87 -12.77 -1.11 6.76
N ALA A 88 -12.37 0.04 6.20
CA ALA A 88 -12.80 1.36 6.67
C ALA A 88 -14.31 1.55 6.52
N SER A 89 -14.85 1.22 5.35
CA SER A 89 -16.28 1.35 5.04
C SER A 89 -17.14 0.48 5.97
N ALA A 90 -16.69 -0.73 6.31
CA ALA A 90 -17.38 -1.62 7.23
C ALA A 90 -17.51 -1.04 8.65
N GLN A 91 -16.66 -0.06 9.01
CA GLN A 91 -16.62 0.61 10.30
C GLN A 91 -17.02 2.10 10.21
N GLU A 92 -17.69 2.48 9.12
CA GLU A 92 -18.18 3.84 8.86
C GLU A 92 -17.07 4.91 8.81
N TYR A 93 -15.82 4.51 8.52
CA TYR A 93 -14.72 5.43 8.25
C TYR A 93 -14.62 5.78 6.76
N GLN A 94 -14.22 7.02 6.49
CA GLN A 94 -13.91 7.52 5.16
C GLN A 94 -12.40 7.70 4.98
N VAL A 95 -11.86 7.19 3.89
CA VAL A 95 -10.44 7.29 3.57
C VAL A 95 -10.13 8.57 2.77
N MET A 96 -9.09 9.27 3.18
CA MET A 96 -8.46 10.36 2.43
C MET A 96 -7.11 9.89 1.91
N ILE A 97 -6.89 9.92 0.58
CA ILE A 97 -5.70 9.37 -0.05
C ILE A 97 -4.72 10.49 -0.39
N GLY A 98 -3.42 10.26 -0.10
CA GLY A 98 -2.29 11.04 -0.55
C GLY A 98 -1.30 10.15 -1.32
N ASN A 99 -0.88 10.59 -2.52
CA ASN A 99 0.17 9.95 -3.31
C ASN A 99 1.47 10.75 -3.13
N SER A 100 2.43 10.24 -2.35
CA SER A 100 3.61 10.99 -1.94
C SER A 100 4.73 10.99 -2.99
N GLY A 101 4.72 10.02 -3.91
CA GLY A 101 5.86 9.78 -4.82
C GLY A 101 7.15 9.48 -4.05
N LEU A 102 7.05 8.91 -2.85
CA LEU A 102 8.17 8.66 -1.92
C LEU A 102 8.98 9.93 -1.60
N ALA A 103 8.35 11.11 -1.68
CA ALA A 103 8.95 12.38 -1.34
C ALA A 103 8.52 12.84 0.06
N PHE A 104 9.46 12.94 0.99
CA PHE A 104 9.20 13.35 2.37
C PHE A 104 8.42 14.68 2.49
N GLN A 105 8.70 15.64 1.59
CA GLN A 105 7.98 16.92 1.62
C GLN A 105 6.49 16.73 1.28
N HIS A 106 6.16 15.83 0.35
CA HIS A 106 4.76 15.51 0.03
C HIS A 106 4.07 14.78 1.19
N GLU A 107 4.75 13.83 1.85
CA GLU A 107 4.22 13.20 3.07
C GLU A 107 3.84 14.24 4.11
N LYS A 108 4.72 15.19 4.39
CA LYS A 108 4.51 16.29 5.33
C LYS A 108 3.30 17.16 4.96
N ASP A 109 3.16 17.50 3.69
CA ASP A 109 2.07 18.33 3.21
C ASP A 109 0.73 17.61 3.28
N TYR A 110 0.68 16.31 2.93
CA TYR A 110 -0.51 15.48 3.08
C TYR A 110 -0.93 15.34 4.54
N VAL A 111 -0.02 14.98 5.43
CA VAL A 111 -0.28 14.91 6.88
C VAL A 111 -0.89 16.22 7.38
N LYS A 112 -0.28 17.35 7.05
CA LYS A 112 -0.77 18.67 7.47
C LYS A 112 -2.18 18.98 6.95
N ARG A 113 -2.47 18.64 5.68
CA ARG A 113 -3.79 18.87 5.07
C ARG A 113 -4.85 17.95 5.68
N MET A 114 -4.55 16.66 5.83
CA MET A 114 -5.46 15.66 6.38
C MET A 114 -5.79 15.94 7.85
N LEU A 115 -4.80 16.37 8.65
CA LEU A 115 -5.05 16.83 10.03
C LEU A 115 -6.02 18.02 10.09
N LYS A 116 -5.89 19.00 9.17
CA LYS A 116 -6.82 20.14 9.10
C LYS A 116 -8.24 19.72 8.72
N LEU A 117 -8.38 18.64 7.95
CA LEU A 117 -9.68 18.07 7.59
C LEU A 117 -10.24 17.18 8.69
N GLY A 118 -9.45 16.87 9.72
CA GLY A 118 -9.90 16.12 10.88
C GLY A 118 -9.45 14.65 10.91
N ALA A 119 -8.41 14.24 10.16
CA ALA A 119 -7.91 12.87 10.23
C ALA A 119 -7.67 12.42 11.68
N GLU A 120 -8.17 11.24 12.01
CA GLU A 120 -8.09 10.65 13.35
C GLU A 120 -6.85 9.79 13.52
N GLY A 121 -6.41 9.13 12.44
CA GLY A 121 -5.23 8.30 12.38
C GLY A 121 -4.74 8.17 10.94
N PHE A 122 -3.62 7.45 10.78
CA PHE A 122 -2.93 7.35 9.49
C PHE A 122 -2.47 5.92 9.20
N ILE A 123 -2.61 5.51 7.93
CA ILE A 123 -1.92 4.36 7.36
C ILE A 123 -0.92 4.89 6.34
N ILE A 124 0.36 4.51 6.45
CA ILE A 124 1.41 5.18 5.69
C ILE A 124 2.42 4.19 5.13
N GLN A 125 2.60 4.23 3.82
CA GLN A 125 3.75 3.67 3.13
C GLN A 125 4.83 4.77 3.10
N SER A 126 5.72 4.75 4.10
CA SER A 126 6.55 5.89 4.44
C SER A 126 7.96 5.83 3.87
N THR A 127 8.56 7.00 3.63
CA THR A 127 10.01 7.12 3.50
C THR A 127 10.71 6.92 4.86
N TYR A 128 12.01 6.62 4.85
CA TYR A 128 12.80 6.50 6.09
C TYR A 128 12.79 7.79 6.94
N ARG A 129 12.59 8.97 6.30
CA ARG A 129 12.54 10.27 7.00
C ARG A 129 11.24 10.54 7.73
N PHE A 130 10.21 9.72 7.53
CA PHE A 130 8.89 9.92 8.14
C PHE A 130 8.93 9.92 9.68
N GLY A 131 9.92 9.27 10.29
CA GLY A 131 10.11 9.28 11.75
C GLY A 131 10.06 10.67 12.39
N MET A 132 10.49 11.72 11.65
CA MET A 132 10.39 13.11 12.12
C MET A 132 8.94 13.60 12.25
N LEU A 133 8.03 13.15 11.38
CA LEU A 133 6.60 13.49 11.43
C LEU A 133 5.85 12.61 12.42
N ALA A 134 6.28 11.37 12.59
CA ALA A 134 5.65 10.41 13.47
C ALA A 134 5.62 10.91 14.92
N SER A 135 6.72 11.47 15.43
CA SER A 135 6.78 12.06 16.78
C SER A 135 5.77 13.22 16.98
N ASP A 136 5.52 14.00 15.95
CA ASP A 136 4.53 15.09 16.02
C ASP A 136 3.09 14.56 15.99
N LEU A 137 2.84 13.49 15.27
CA LEU A 137 1.53 12.81 15.26
C LEU A 137 1.26 12.13 16.59
N GLU A 138 2.26 11.48 17.19
CA GLU A 138 2.17 10.87 18.51
C GLU A 138 1.82 11.91 19.61
N LYS A 139 2.51 13.07 19.62
CA LYS A 139 2.17 14.18 20.53
C LYS A 139 0.72 14.66 20.37
N LYS A 140 0.17 14.57 19.16
CA LYS A 140 -1.23 14.89 18.84
C LYS A 140 -2.19 13.73 19.10
N LYS A 141 -1.70 12.60 19.62
CA LYS A 141 -2.48 11.36 19.84
C LYS A 141 -3.15 10.88 18.57
N LYS A 142 -2.42 10.95 17.44
CA LYS A 142 -2.86 10.44 16.14
C LYS A 142 -2.12 9.14 15.84
N PRO A 143 -2.78 7.98 15.99
CA PRO A 143 -2.14 6.69 15.76
C PRO A 143 -1.71 6.53 14.30
N ILE A 144 -0.64 5.75 14.12
CA ILE A 144 -0.06 5.44 12.81
C ILE A 144 0.10 3.94 12.71
N VAL A 145 -0.32 3.39 11.55
CA VAL A 145 0.06 2.06 11.10
C VAL A 145 0.92 2.21 9.85
N TYR A 146 2.10 1.62 9.88
CA TYR A 146 3.00 1.61 8.74
C TYR A 146 2.67 0.44 7.82
N LEU A 147 2.62 0.72 6.52
CA LEU A 147 2.37 -0.25 5.47
C LEU A 147 3.70 -0.54 4.76
N ASP A 148 4.14 -1.78 4.80
CA ASP A 148 5.38 -2.31 4.20
C ASP A 148 6.68 -1.67 4.65
N ALA A 149 6.73 -0.36 4.73
CA ALA A 149 7.93 0.37 5.01
C ALA A 149 8.09 0.66 6.50
N ARG A 150 9.30 0.48 7.00
CA ARG A 150 9.67 0.77 8.37
C ARG A 150 10.67 1.93 8.39
N PRO A 151 10.33 3.09 8.98
CA PRO A 151 11.35 4.07 9.32
C PRO A 151 12.35 3.45 10.30
N TYR A 152 13.64 3.65 10.07
CA TYR A 152 14.69 3.20 10.99
C TYR A 152 14.43 3.73 12.39
N ASP A 153 14.57 2.87 13.41
CA ASP A 153 14.46 3.19 14.85
C ASP A 153 13.12 3.70 15.37
N PHE A 154 12.03 3.61 14.60
CA PHE A 154 10.73 4.04 15.09
C PHE A 154 9.91 2.87 15.67
N LYS A 155 9.45 3.02 16.92
CA LYS A 155 8.50 2.09 17.55
C LYS A 155 7.11 2.39 17.04
N GLY A 156 6.56 1.53 16.20
CA GLY A 156 5.24 1.70 15.63
C GLY A 156 4.60 0.37 15.28
N ARG A 157 3.35 0.41 14.84
CA ARG A 157 2.64 -0.74 14.33
C ARG A 157 2.91 -0.90 12.84
N TYR A 158 3.31 -2.09 12.43
CA TYR A 158 3.67 -2.41 11.05
C TYR A 158 2.82 -3.57 10.54
N VAL A 159 2.40 -3.45 9.29
CA VAL A 159 1.75 -4.55 8.56
C VAL A 159 2.49 -4.71 7.23
N LYS A 160 3.12 -5.84 6.99
CA LYS A 160 4.00 -6.06 5.83
C LYS A 160 4.04 -7.51 5.36
N GLY A 161 4.62 -7.75 4.19
CA GLY A 161 5.04 -9.08 3.73
C GLY A 161 6.36 -9.54 4.40
N ASN A 162 6.64 -10.86 4.37
CA ASN A 162 7.89 -11.44 4.82
C ASN A 162 8.95 -11.44 3.70
N ASN A 163 9.25 -10.27 3.15
CA ASN A 163 10.04 -10.14 1.92
C ASN A 163 11.43 -10.74 2.04
N TYR A 164 12.18 -10.42 3.10
CA TYR A 164 13.51 -10.98 3.34
C TYR A 164 13.49 -12.51 3.34
N ASP A 165 12.67 -13.12 4.20
CA ASP A 165 12.61 -14.58 4.33
C ASP A 165 12.18 -15.26 3.03
N CYS A 166 11.19 -14.67 2.34
CA CYS A 166 10.69 -15.20 1.09
C CYS A 166 11.76 -15.19 0.00
N VAL A 167 12.46 -14.07 -0.18
CA VAL A 167 13.53 -13.95 -1.18
C VAL A 167 14.68 -14.89 -0.84
N TYR A 168 15.12 -14.92 0.42
CA TYR A 168 16.15 -15.86 0.88
C TYR A 168 15.80 -17.30 0.53
N GLN A 169 14.57 -17.74 0.82
CA GLN A 169 14.08 -19.07 0.48
C GLN A 169 14.04 -19.32 -1.02
N VAL A 170 13.57 -18.35 -1.82
CA VAL A 170 13.51 -18.43 -3.27
C VAL A 170 14.89 -18.63 -3.89
N ILE A 171 15.86 -17.82 -3.49
CA ILE A 171 17.24 -17.92 -4.00
C ILE A 171 17.87 -19.24 -3.58
N THR A 172 17.71 -19.65 -2.31
CA THR A 172 18.18 -20.95 -1.83
C THR A 172 17.60 -22.11 -2.64
N GLU A 173 16.31 -22.05 -2.98
CA GLU A 173 15.64 -23.10 -3.78
C GLU A 173 16.15 -23.10 -5.23
N CYS A 174 16.43 -21.93 -5.82
CA CYS A 174 17.05 -21.83 -7.14
C CYS A 174 18.47 -22.41 -7.15
N ILE A 175 19.26 -22.19 -6.10
CA ILE A 175 20.59 -22.82 -5.96
C ILE A 175 20.44 -24.36 -5.99
N LYS A 176 19.49 -24.93 -5.24
CA LYS A 176 19.21 -26.37 -5.23
C LYS A 176 18.75 -26.90 -6.60
N LYS A 177 18.08 -26.06 -7.39
CA LYS A 177 17.67 -26.39 -8.78
C LYS A 177 18.81 -26.29 -9.79
N GLY A 178 20.03 -26.02 -9.34
CA GLY A 178 21.23 -26.00 -10.15
C GLY A 178 21.50 -24.70 -10.89
N TYR A 179 20.90 -23.59 -10.45
CA TYR A 179 21.35 -22.28 -10.92
C TYR A 179 22.74 -21.98 -10.33
N ASP A 180 23.69 -21.62 -11.20
CA ASP A 180 25.09 -21.39 -10.86
C ASP A 180 25.49 -19.93 -10.91
N ASP A 181 24.78 -19.14 -11.73
CA ASP A 181 25.01 -17.73 -11.93
C ASP A 181 23.74 -16.93 -11.54
N PHE A 182 23.91 -15.78 -10.92
CA PHE A 182 22.81 -15.03 -10.32
C PHE A 182 22.93 -13.57 -10.67
N LEU A 183 21.86 -12.99 -11.21
CA LEU A 183 21.76 -11.58 -11.54
C LEU A 183 20.52 -10.98 -10.88
N MET A 184 20.73 -10.06 -9.93
CA MET A 184 19.65 -9.24 -9.39
C MET A 184 19.50 -7.97 -10.20
N ILE A 185 18.25 -7.62 -10.55
CA ILE A 185 17.89 -6.34 -11.18
C ILE A 185 16.96 -5.58 -10.24
N SER A 186 17.32 -4.35 -9.92
CA SER A 186 16.60 -3.48 -8.98
C SER A 186 16.60 -2.03 -9.48
N ASP A 187 15.70 -1.20 -9.00
CA ASP A 187 15.65 0.25 -9.25
C ASP A 187 16.57 1.08 -8.36
N GLY A 188 17.32 0.42 -7.51
CA GLY A 188 18.29 1.01 -6.59
C GLY A 188 17.99 0.64 -5.14
N GLU A 189 18.82 1.16 -4.24
CA GLU A 189 18.53 1.10 -2.81
C GLU A 189 17.38 2.08 -2.56
N ALA A 190 16.18 1.54 -2.61
CA ALA A 190 15.00 2.34 -2.34
C ALA A 190 15.08 2.91 -0.91
N ASP A 191 14.73 4.17 -0.75
CA ASP A 191 14.50 4.82 0.53
C ASP A 191 13.38 4.14 1.36
N ILE A 192 13.05 2.89 1.00
CA ILE A 192 11.99 2.07 1.57
C ILE A 192 12.59 0.73 2.03
N SER A 193 12.17 0.28 3.20
CA SER A 193 12.66 -0.97 3.80
C SER A 193 12.39 -2.24 2.97
N THR A 194 11.36 -2.27 2.13
CA THR A 194 11.06 -3.41 1.26
C THR A 194 12.14 -3.68 0.23
N GLY A 195 12.67 -2.64 -0.43
CA GLY A 195 13.79 -2.78 -1.36
C GLY A 195 15.06 -3.29 -0.67
N PHE A 196 15.31 -2.82 0.56
CA PHE A 196 16.41 -3.32 1.39
C PHE A 196 16.22 -4.80 1.75
N GLU A 197 15.03 -5.21 2.22
CA GLU A 197 14.73 -6.60 2.57
C GLU A 197 14.87 -7.53 1.36
N ASN A 198 14.39 -7.14 0.19
CA ASN A 198 14.51 -7.90 -1.05
C ASN A 198 15.99 -8.09 -1.46
N THR A 199 16.77 -7.02 -1.36
CA THR A 199 18.20 -7.05 -1.69
C THR A 199 19.00 -7.89 -0.68
N GLN A 200 18.70 -7.72 0.60
CA GLN A 200 19.42 -8.42 1.65
C GLN A 200 19.13 -9.93 1.64
N GLY A 201 17.86 -10.33 1.44
CA GLY A 201 17.50 -11.74 1.29
C GLY A 201 18.23 -12.44 0.15
N TYR A 202 18.39 -11.74 -1.00
CA TYR A 202 19.20 -12.22 -2.13
C TYR A 202 20.68 -12.38 -1.76
N LYS A 203 21.29 -11.35 -1.18
CA LYS A 203 22.72 -11.35 -0.84
C LYS A 203 23.05 -12.42 0.19
N ASP A 204 22.28 -12.53 1.26
CA ASP A 204 22.54 -13.46 2.35
C ASP A 204 22.36 -14.92 1.90
N ALA A 205 21.34 -15.20 1.07
CA ALA A 205 21.16 -16.55 0.53
C ALA A 205 22.35 -17.01 -0.34
N LEU A 206 22.92 -16.11 -1.13
CA LEU A 206 24.13 -16.42 -1.92
C LEU A 206 25.35 -16.55 -1.05
N GLN A 207 25.55 -15.65 -0.07
CA GLN A 207 26.67 -15.69 0.86
C GLN A 207 26.71 -16.99 1.66
N ASP A 208 25.58 -17.42 2.21
CA ASP A 208 25.46 -18.66 2.97
C ASP A 208 25.74 -19.92 2.12
N ALA A 209 25.47 -19.83 0.83
CA ALA A 209 25.77 -20.90 -0.14
C ALA A 209 27.17 -20.79 -0.76
N TRP A 210 28.01 -19.83 -0.31
CA TRP A 210 29.33 -19.56 -0.89
C TRP A 210 29.27 -19.28 -2.41
N ARG A 211 28.25 -18.52 -2.83
CA ARG A 211 28.03 -18.10 -4.21
C ARG A 211 28.18 -16.58 -4.34
N GLU A 212 28.55 -16.14 -5.54
CA GLU A 212 28.55 -14.75 -5.91
C GLU A 212 27.40 -14.45 -6.86
N GLY A 213 26.89 -13.23 -6.82
CA GLY A 213 25.83 -12.78 -7.72
C GLY A 213 26.02 -11.35 -8.16
N GLY A 214 25.71 -11.07 -9.40
CA GLY A 214 25.71 -9.73 -9.97
C GLY A 214 24.50 -8.92 -9.52
N THR A 215 24.66 -7.58 -9.50
CA THR A 215 23.55 -6.64 -9.31
C THR A 215 23.60 -5.58 -10.39
N ARG A 216 22.43 -5.22 -10.94
CA ARG A 216 22.27 -4.10 -11.86
C ARG A 216 21.14 -3.21 -11.38
N TYR A 217 21.44 -1.93 -11.27
CA TYR A 217 20.46 -0.91 -10.92
C TYR A 217 19.97 -0.23 -12.20
N LEU A 218 18.67 -0.24 -12.42
CA LEU A 218 17.99 0.32 -13.59
C LEU A 218 16.91 1.28 -13.12
N GLN A 219 16.66 2.30 -13.88
CA GLN A 219 15.55 3.23 -13.58
C GLN A 219 14.22 2.67 -14.09
N GLU A 220 13.14 2.87 -13.36
CA GLU A 220 11.81 2.58 -13.87
C GLU A 220 11.52 3.36 -15.16
N GLY A 221 10.78 2.73 -16.07
CA GLY A 221 10.55 3.30 -17.41
C GLY A 221 11.69 3.07 -18.40
N ILE A 222 12.79 2.39 -18.02
CA ILE A 222 13.85 1.97 -18.96
C ILE A 222 13.27 1.17 -20.13
N LYS A 223 13.79 1.40 -21.32
CA LYS A 223 13.36 0.65 -22.52
C LYS A 223 13.91 -0.77 -22.51
N SER A 224 13.08 -1.73 -22.89
CA SER A 224 13.50 -3.13 -22.96
C SER A 224 14.70 -3.37 -23.89
N ALA A 225 14.90 -2.54 -24.90
CA ALA A 225 16.08 -2.59 -25.76
C ALA A 225 17.39 -2.29 -25.01
N GLU A 226 17.36 -1.30 -24.11
CA GLU A 226 18.52 -0.96 -23.27
C GLU A 226 18.82 -2.07 -22.25
N VAL A 227 17.75 -2.64 -21.66
CA VAL A 227 17.86 -3.80 -20.78
C VAL A 227 18.46 -4.99 -21.53
N PHE A 228 18.06 -5.22 -22.79
CA PHE A 228 18.61 -6.31 -23.61
C PHE A 228 20.10 -6.13 -23.89
N GLU A 229 20.54 -4.91 -24.24
CA GLU A 229 21.97 -4.63 -24.42
C GLU A 229 22.77 -4.88 -23.13
N MET A 230 22.23 -4.52 -21.98
CA MET A 230 22.85 -4.83 -20.68
C MET A 230 22.90 -6.34 -20.43
N LEU A 231 21.80 -7.06 -20.66
CA LEU A 231 21.75 -8.52 -20.45
C LEU A 231 22.78 -9.26 -21.31
N LYS A 232 22.99 -8.88 -22.58
CA LYS A 232 24.01 -9.46 -23.45
C LYS A 232 25.43 -9.33 -22.93
N GLN A 233 25.69 -8.31 -22.11
CA GLN A 233 27.01 -8.07 -21.52
C GLN A 233 27.27 -8.85 -20.25
N VAL A 234 26.21 -9.22 -19.51
CA VAL A 234 26.34 -9.76 -18.14
C VAL A 234 25.81 -11.18 -18.00
N VAL A 235 25.00 -11.68 -18.94
CA VAL A 235 24.45 -13.03 -18.90
C VAL A 235 25.30 -13.93 -19.80
N ASP A 236 25.89 -14.96 -19.21
CA ASP A 236 26.62 -16.01 -19.92
C ASP A 236 25.70 -17.19 -20.17
N LEU A 237 25.22 -17.35 -21.40
CA LEU A 237 24.31 -18.46 -21.79
C LEU A 237 24.96 -19.84 -21.74
N SER A 238 26.26 -19.97 -21.47
CA SER A 238 26.91 -21.27 -21.18
C SER A 238 26.68 -21.75 -19.74
N LYS A 239 26.15 -20.87 -18.87
CA LYS A 239 25.82 -21.14 -17.47
C LYS A 239 24.33 -21.14 -17.28
N LYS A 240 23.87 -21.78 -16.20
CA LYS A 240 22.47 -21.71 -15.78
C LYS A 240 22.26 -20.48 -14.88
N THR A 241 21.79 -19.38 -15.46
CA THR A 241 21.68 -18.07 -14.82
C THR A 241 20.27 -17.80 -14.32
N LEU A 242 20.11 -17.41 -13.04
CA LEU A 242 18.87 -16.88 -12.51
C LEU A 242 18.87 -15.34 -12.61
N ILE A 243 17.88 -14.78 -13.28
CA ILE A 243 17.55 -13.36 -13.23
C ILE A 243 16.46 -13.16 -12.18
N TYR A 244 16.82 -12.52 -11.06
CA TYR A 244 15.89 -12.11 -10.01
C TYR A 244 15.60 -10.63 -10.14
N VAL A 245 14.34 -10.29 -10.36
CA VAL A 245 13.90 -8.87 -10.46
C VAL A 245 13.29 -8.45 -9.14
N ALA A 246 14.05 -7.68 -8.37
CA ALA A 246 13.67 -7.25 -7.03
C ALA A 246 12.63 -6.14 -7.01
N SER A 247 12.57 -5.32 -8.07
CA SER A 247 11.64 -4.20 -8.19
C SER A 247 10.51 -4.54 -9.17
N PRO A 248 9.24 -4.56 -8.73
CA PRO A 248 8.10 -4.97 -9.56
C PRO A 248 7.97 -4.21 -10.87
N GLY A 249 8.23 -2.90 -10.88
CA GLY A 249 8.13 -2.03 -12.05
C GLY A 249 9.11 -2.40 -13.17
N LEU A 250 10.20 -3.12 -12.87
CA LEU A 250 11.19 -3.52 -13.87
C LEU A 250 10.90 -4.89 -14.53
N LEU A 251 10.07 -5.75 -13.92
CA LEU A 251 9.88 -7.12 -14.38
C LEU A 251 9.38 -7.21 -15.84
N GLN A 252 8.48 -6.31 -16.22
CA GLN A 252 7.95 -6.30 -17.59
C GLN A 252 9.04 -5.93 -18.63
N ALA A 253 9.85 -4.92 -18.33
CA ALA A 253 10.95 -4.50 -19.23
C ALA A 253 12.00 -5.60 -19.35
N VAL A 254 12.34 -6.26 -18.25
CA VAL A 254 13.29 -7.40 -18.23
C VAL A 254 12.74 -8.58 -19.06
N TYR A 255 11.49 -8.96 -18.87
CA TYR A 255 10.88 -10.03 -19.66
C TYR A 255 10.85 -9.70 -21.16
N GLN A 256 10.46 -8.46 -21.51
CA GLN A 256 10.48 -8.01 -22.90
C GLN A 256 11.91 -8.04 -23.49
N ALA A 257 12.93 -7.70 -22.69
CA ALA A 257 14.32 -7.79 -23.09
C ALA A 257 14.74 -9.24 -23.36
N VAL A 258 14.43 -10.17 -22.47
CA VAL A 258 14.75 -11.59 -22.62
C VAL A 258 14.11 -12.18 -23.89
N ARG A 259 12.94 -11.72 -24.28
CA ARG A 259 12.27 -12.15 -25.53
C ARG A 259 13.05 -11.81 -26.81
N ASN A 260 14.04 -10.92 -26.75
CA ASN A 260 14.89 -10.61 -27.90
C ASN A 260 16.05 -11.61 -28.08
N TYR A 261 16.29 -12.55 -27.18
CA TYR A 261 17.20 -13.66 -27.43
C TYR A 261 16.60 -14.60 -28.50
N PRO A 262 17.42 -15.13 -29.43
CA PRO A 262 16.99 -16.19 -30.32
C PRO A 262 16.43 -17.37 -29.51
N ASP A 263 15.31 -17.91 -29.94
CA ASP A 263 14.65 -19.06 -29.29
C ASP A 263 14.48 -18.95 -27.78
N TYR A 264 14.23 -17.70 -27.30
CA TYR A 264 14.15 -17.36 -25.84
C TYR A 264 13.32 -18.36 -25.03
N LYS A 265 12.30 -18.97 -25.63
CA LYS A 265 11.44 -19.95 -24.93
C LYS A 265 12.20 -21.19 -24.51
N SER A 266 13.15 -21.66 -25.35
CA SER A 266 13.96 -22.82 -25.07
C SER A 266 15.08 -22.59 -24.06
N LEU A 267 15.36 -21.32 -23.74
CA LEU A 267 16.32 -20.99 -22.69
C LEU A 267 15.79 -21.33 -21.28
N PHE A 268 14.47 -21.37 -21.10
CA PHE A 268 13.84 -21.61 -19.81
C PHE A 268 13.46 -23.10 -19.64
N PRO A 269 13.64 -23.62 -18.41
CA PRO A 269 14.40 -23.10 -17.27
C PRO A 269 15.88 -23.51 -17.27
N GLU A 270 16.35 -24.19 -18.36
CA GLU A 270 17.63 -24.92 -18.35
C GLU A 270 18.84 -23.97 -18.42
N THR A 271 18.72 -22.87 -19.15
CA THR A 271 19.80 -21.88 -19.30
C THR A 271 19.49 -20.59 -18.53
N LEU A 272 18.26 -20.10 -18.61
CA LEU A 272 17.80 -18.93 -17.91
C LEU A 272 16.66 -19.25 -16.95
N GLY A 273 16.71 -18.66 -15.75
CA GLY A 273 15.56 -18.53 -14.88
C GLY A 273 15.13 -17.07 -14.79
N LEU A 274 13.85 -16.83 -14.63
CA LEU A 274 13.31 -15.49 -14.36
C LEU A 274 12.27 -15.56 -13.27
N ILE A 275 12.47 -14.78 -12.20
CA ILE A 275 11.52 -14.62 -11.11
C ILE A 275 11.55 -13.17 -10.61
N GLY A 276 10.41 -12.67 -10.18
CA GLY A 276 10.27 -11.34 -9.60
C GLY A 276 8.96 -11.18 -8.85
N PHE A 277 8.69 -9.97 -8.36
CA PHE A 277 7.41 -9.66 -7.74
C PHE A 277 6.34 -9.37 -8.80
N ASP A 278 5.13 -9.92 -8.60
CA ASP A 278 3.97 -9.66 -9.46
C ASP A 278 2.65 -9.72 -8.68
N ASP A 279 2.06 -8.57 -8.46
CA ASP A 279 0.74 -8.45 -7.84
C ASP A 279 -0.40 -8.30 -8.86
N GLN A 280 -0.09 -8.15 -10.16
CA GLN A 280 -1.10 -8.01 -11.23
C GLN A 280 -1.57 -9.33 -11.81
N GLY A 281 -0.76 -10.38 -11.69
CA GLY A 281 -1.06 -11.71 -12.23
C GLY A 281 -0.83 -11.84 -13.75
N TRP A 282 -0.21 -10.85 -14.42
CA TRP A 282 0.10 -10.93 -15.85
C TRP A 282 1.21 -11.96 -16.16
N THR A 283 2.08 -12.23 -15.19
CA THR A 283 3.18 -13.20 -15.33
C THR A 283 2.69 -14.62 -15.67
N ARG A 284 1.47 -14.98 -15.28
CA ARG A 284 0.86 -16.26 -15.66
C ARG A 284 0.34 -16.31 -17.10
N MET A 285 0.23 -15.15 -17.76
CA MET A 285 -0.28 -15.04 -19.14
C MET A 285 0.83 -15.02 -20.18
N THR A 286 2.09 -15.02 -19.75
CA THR A 286 3.25 -15.08 -20.64
C THR A 286 3.53 -16.50 -21.08
N THR A 287 4.35 -16.66 -22.16
CA THR A 287 4.82 -17.95 -22.63
C THR A 287 6.32 -17.87 -22.90
N PRO A 288 7.16 -18.54 -22.10
CA PRO A 288 6.80 -19.33 -20.90
C PRO A 288 6.25 -18.46 -19.75
N ALA A 289 5.45 -19.07 -18.89
CA ALA A 289 4.86 -18.37 -17.74
C ALA A 289 5.93 -18.05 -16.69
N ILE A 290 5.96 -16.80 -16.23
CA ILE A 290 7.01 -16.30 -15.34
C ILE A 290 6.70 -16.68 -13.88
N SER A 291 7.70 -17.20 -13.19
CA SER A 291 7.65 -17.43 -11.75
C SER A 291 7.55 -16.09 -11.00
N ALA A 292 6.75 -16.05 -9.95
CA ALA A 292 6.51 -14.79 -9.25
C ALA A 292 6.38 -14.96 -7.73
N ILE A 293 6.81 -13.94 -7.02
CA ILE A 293 6.56 -13.72 -5.60
C ILE A 293 5.36 -12.78 -5.51
N ILE A 294 4.34 -13.20 -4.78
CA ILE A 294 3.07 -12.46 -4.65
C ILE A 294 2.86 -12.11 -3.20
N THR A 295 2.75 -10.83 -2.91
CA THR A 295 2.36 -10.32 -1.60
C THR A 295 0.84 -10.26 -1.50
N PRO A 296 0.20 -10.73 -0.41
CA PRO A 296 -1.25 -10.66 -0.24
C PRO A 296 -1.68 -9.21 0.10
N ALA A 297 -1.53 -8.31 -0.86
CA ALA A 297 -1.67 -6.87 -0.67
C ALA A 297 -3.05 -6.44 -0.14
N TYR A 298 -4.12 -7.10 -0.59
CA TYR A 298 -5.48 -6.82 -0.12
C TYR A 298 -5.62 -7.13 1.38
N GLU A 299 -5.17 -8.31 1.81
CA GLU A 299 -5.22 -8.76 3.20
C GLU A 299 -4.33 -7.90 4.10
N VAL A 300 -3.17 -7.49 3.58
CA VAL A 300 -2.28 -6.51 4.24
C VAL A 300 -3.01 -5.19 4.48
N GLY A 301 -3.74 -4.70 3.47
CA GLY A 301 -4.55 -3.48 3.57
C GLY A 301 -5.68 -3.59 4.59
N VAL A 302 -6.46 -4.67 4.54
CA VAL A 302 -7.52 -4.96 5.51
C VAL A 302 -6.95 -4.94 6.93
N ARG A 303 -5.86 -5.68 7.14
CA ARG A 303 -5.23 -5.77 8.46
C ARG A 303 -4.68 -4.45 8.95
N ALA A 304 -4.10 -3.64 8.06
CA ALA A 304 -3.60 -2.31 8.43
C ALA A 304 -4.73 -1.40 8.95
N MET A 305 -5.91 -1.47 8.35
CA MET A 305 -7.06 -0.69 8.83
C MET A 305 -7.61 -1.23 10.16
N GLU A 306 -7.71 -2.56 10.32
CA GLU A 306 -8.12 -3.18 11.58
C GLU A 306 -7.20 -2.76 12.73
N GLU A 307 -5.87 -2.80 12.50
CA GLU A 307 -4.87 -2.36 13.48
C GLU A 307 -5.01 -0.88 13.84
N LEU A 308 -5.32 -0.04 12.86
CA LEU A 308 -5.55 1.38 13.10
C LEU A 308 -6.82 1.60 13.93
N ILE A 309 -7.90 0.88 13.65
CA ILE A 309 -9.14 0.93 14.45
C ILE A 309 -8.87 0.51 15.89
N ASP A 310 -8.12 -0.57 16.10
CA ASP A 310 -7.73 -1.03 17.43
C ASP A 310 -6.98 0.05 18.21
N LEU A 311 -6.06 0.76 17.54
CA LEU A 311 -5.34 1.89 18.14
C LEU A 311 -6.25 3.08 18.46
N LEU A 312 -7.22 3.39 17.59
CA LEU A 312 -8.20 4.47 17.81
C LEU A 312 -9.12 4.16 18.99
N ASP A 313 -9.48 2.89 19.18
CA ASP A 313 -10.28 2.42 20.33
C ASP A 313 -9.47 2.33 21.64
N GLY A 314 -8.18 2.64 21.58
CA GLY A 314 -7.28 2.58 22.74
C GLY A 314 -6.87 1.17 23.14
N ARG A 315 -7.08 0.18 22.26
CA ARG A 315 -6.58 -1.19 22.45
C ARG A 315 -5.05 -1.20 22.26
N ARG A 316 -4.35 -1.89 23.15
CA ARG A 316 -2.90 -2.08 22.99
C ARG A 316 -2.66 -3.05 21.84
N VAL A 317 -1.97 -2.56 20.83
CA VAL A 317 -1.52 -3.33 19.70
C VAL A 317 0.00 -3.20 19.65
N GLU A 318 0.74 -4.30 19.86
CA GLU A 318 2.19 -4.28 19.88
C GLU A 318 2.78 -5.18 18.79
N GLY A 319 3.94 -4.78 18.26
CA GLY A 319 4.75 -5.56 17.33
C GLY A 319 4.37 -5.41 15.87
N GLU A 320 4.83 -6.36 15.07
CA GLU A 320 4.63 -6.42 13.62
C GLU A 320 3.57 -7.45 13.27
N VAL A 321 2.77 -7.19 12.24
CA VAL A 321 1.98 -8.19 11.54
C VAL A 321 2.68 -8.51 10.24
N VAL A 322 3.16 -9.73 10.12
CA VAL A 322 3.90 -10.19 8.95
C VAL A 322 3.07 -11.22 8.19
N PHE A 323 2.74 -10.91 6.96
CA PHE A 323 2.07 -11.82 6.04
C PHE A 323 3.09 -12.66 5.27
N LYS A 324 2.75 -13.93 5.03
CA LYS A 324 3.57 -14.80 4.22
C LYS A 324 3.34 -14.52 2.74
N ASN A 325 4.41 -14.17 2.02
CA ASN A 325 4.39 -14.07 0.57
C ASN A 325 4.19 -15.44 -0.08
N ILE A 326 3.55 -15.48 -1.24
CA ILE A 326 3.25 -16.70 -1.97
C ILE A 326 4.18 -16.81 -3.18
N VAL A 327 4.98 -17.86 -3.24
CA VAL A 327 5.83 -18.12 -4.40
C VAL A 327 5.06 -18.99 -5.41
N LYS A 328 4.88 -18.49 -6.60
CA LYS A 328 4.29 -19.22 -7.73
C LYS A 328 5.42 -19.64 -8.68
N TRP A 329 5.90 -20.84 -8.48
CA TRP A 329 6.84 -21.48 -9.39
C TRP A 329 6.15 -21.80 -10.72
N ARG A 330 6.77 -21.44 -11.83
CA ARG A 330 6.23 -21.64 -13.17
C ARG A 330 7.35 -21.97 -14.15
N GLU A 331 7.03 -22.04 -15.45
CA GLU A 331 7.90 -22.50 -16.53
C GLU A 331 9.27 -21.82 -16.60
N THR A 332 9.40 -20.59 -16.09
CA THR A 332 10.70 -19.88 -16.12
C THR A 332 11.67 -20.29 -15.02
N THR A 333 11.28 -21.15 -14.06
CA THR A 333 12.18 -21.65 -12.99
C THR A 333 11.87 -23.07 -12.53
N LEU A 334 10.87 -23.73 -13.12
CA LEU A 334 10.51 -25.12 -12.75
C LEU A 334 11.46 -26.13 -13.33
#